data_9dbdef2b474b6166e7b2d62bc7985213
#
_entry.id   9dbdef2b474b6166e7b2d62bc7985213
#
_cell.length_a   1.000
_cell.length_b   1.000
_cell.length_c   1.000
_cell.angle_alpha   90.00
_cell.angle_beta   90.00
_cell.angle_gamma   90.00
#
_symmetry.space_group_name_H-M   'P 1'
#
loop_
_entity.id
_entity.type
_entity.pdbx_description
1 polymer ?
#
loop_
_entity_poly.entity_id
_entity_poly.type
_entity_poly.pdbx_seq_one_letter_code
_entity_poly.pdbx_strand_id
1 'polypeptide(L)' 'MAEIEELPRYRLLTGPDDAGFCRRVSQALDQGYELYGSPALTYDGEQVIAAQAVVRRDSDE' A
#
# COMPACT_ATOMS: atom_id res chain seq x y z
N MET A 1 -23.21 6.98 4.43
CA MET A 1 -22.79 6.85 4.58
C MET A 1 -22.04 6.64 4.87
N ALA A 2 -21.71 6.55 4.91
CA ALA A 2 -21.06 6.40 5.24
C ALA A 2 -20.30 6.20 5.49
N GLU A 3 -20.03 6.21 5.48
CA GLU A 3 -19.35 6.10 5.81
C GLU A 3 -18.60 5.56 6.20
N ILE A 4 -18.76 5.27 5.88
CA ILE A 4 -17.86 4.61 6.48
C ILE A 4 -16.52 4.80 6.22
N GLU A 5 -15.83 5.08 7.03
CA GLU A 5 -14.56 5.43 6.92
C GLU A 5 -13.62 4.37 7.24
N GLU A 6 -14.03 3.16 7.31
CA GLU A 6 -13.16 2.08 7.64
C GLU A 6 -12.19 1.85 6.54
N LEU A 7 -10.90 1.75 6.82
CA LEU A 7 -9.90 1.43 5.83
C LEU A 7 -10.00 -0.06 5.50
N PRO A 8 -9.83 -0.43 4.24
CA PRO A 8 -9.85 -1.85 3.90
C PRO A 8 -8.70 -2.56 4.57
N ARG A 9 -8.88 -3.85 4.83
CA ARG A 9 -7.83 -4.62 5.46
C ARG A 9 -6.70 -4.96 4.50
N TYR A 10 -6.95 -4.97 3.22
CA TYR A 10 -5.94 -5.27 2.21
C TYR A 10 -5.89 -4.11 1.23
N ARG A 11 -4.70 -3.66 0.93
CA ARG A 11 -4.52 -2.63 -0.08
C ARG A 11 -3.33 -2.99 -0.95
N LEU A 12 -3.46 -2.76 -2.23
CA LEU A 12 -2.34 -2.90 -3.14
C LEU A 12 -1.96 -1.49 -3.57
N LEU A 13 -0.83 -1.02 -3.09
CA LEU A 13 -0.35 0.31 -3.40
C LEU A 13 0.50 0.24 -4.65
N THR A 14 0.21 1.10 -5.62
CA THR A 14 0.99 1.14 -6.84
C THR A 14 1.33 2.58 -7.15
N GLY A 15 2.39 2.77 -7.89
CA GLY A 15 2.78 4.11 -8.30
C GLY A 15 4.16 4.09 -8.89
N PRO A 16 4.61 5.25 -9.40
CA PRO A 16 5.98 5.33 -9.90
C PRO A 16 6.96 5.00 -8.79
N ASP A 17 8.08 4.40 -9.18
CA ASP A 17 9.09 4.02 -8.21
C ASP A 17 9.88 5.26 -7.81
N ASP A 18 9.35 6.00 -6.87
CA ASP A 18 9.99 7.24 -6.43
C ASP A 18 9.68 7.46 -4.95
N ALA A 19 10.15 8.57 -4.43
CA ALA A 19 10.00 8.88 -3.02
C ALA A 19 8.54 9.04 -2.63
N GLY A 20 7.70 9.47 -3.57
CA GLY A 20 6.27 9.60 -3.28
C GLY A 20 5.65 8.26 -2.96
N PHE A 21 6.06 7.21 -3.70
CA PHE A 21 5.57 5.88 -3.41
C PHE A 21 6.04 5.42 -2.04
N CYS A 22 7.30 5.68 -1.71
CA CYS A 22 7.82 5.30 -0.41
C CYS A 22 7.05 5.99 0.71
N ARG A 23 6.72 7.26 0.52
CA ARG A 23 5.96 7.97 1.55
C ARG A 23 4.57 7.38 1.71
N ARG A 24 3.93 6.97 0.61
CA ARG A 24 2.60 6.37 0.70
C ARG A 24 2.65 5.05 1.46
N VAL A 25 3.66 4.24 1.20
CA VAL A 25 3.80 2.99 1.92
C VAL A 25 4.07 3.27 3.39
N SER A 26 4.91 4.25 3.68
CA SER A 26 5.21 4.60 5.07
C SER A 26 3.95 5.08 5.79
N GLN A 27 3.12 5.85 5.11
CA GLN A 27 1.87 6.29 5.73
C GLN A 27 0.96 5.11 6.03
N ALA A 28 0.92 4.13 5.15
CA ALA A 28 0.11 2.94 5.41
C ALA A 28 0.63 2.21 6.63
N LEU A 29 1.95 2.10 6.77
CA LEU A 29 2.50 1.44 7.94
C LEU A 29 2.15 2.19 9.21
N ASP A 30 2.13 3.52 9.13
CA ASP A 30 1.74 4.32 10.29
C ASP A 30 0.27 4.13 10.65
N GLN A 31 -0.54 3.73 9.70
CA GLN A 31 -1.95 3.49 9.94
C GLN A 31 -2.24 2.07 10.43
N GLY A 32 -1.19 1.30 10.67
CA GLY A 32 -1.38 -0.05 11.20
C GLY A 32 -1.30 -1.15 10.17
N TYR A 33 -0.96 -0.83 8.93
CA TYR A 33 -0.78 -1.85 7.93
C TYR A 33 0.59 -2.48 8.07
N GLU A 34 0.70 -3.69 7.57
CA GLU A 34 1.97 -4.41 7.50
C GLU A 34 2.23 -4.81 6.07
N LEU A 35 3.49 -4.90 5.72
CA LEU A 35 3.83 -5.34 4.38
C LEU A 35 3.44 -6.79 4.19
N TYR A 36 2.87 -7.11 3.06
CA TYR A 36 2.46 -8.46 2.76
C TYR A 36 3.15 -8.91 1.48
N GLY A 37 4.03 -9.87 1.60
CA GLY A 37 4.77 -10.35 0.45
C GLY A 37 5.85 -9.39 0.03
N SER A 38 6.45 -9.67 -1.09
CA SER A 38 7.53 -8.86 -1.63
C SER A 38 6.98 -7.79 -2.55
N PRO A 39 7.67 -6.67 -2.66
CA PRO A 39 7.26 -5.68 -3.65
C PRO A 39 7.50 -6.20 -5.06
N ALA A 40 6.81 -5.62 -6.00
CA ALA A 40 6.96 -5.96 -7.40
C ALA A 40 7.20 -4.70 -8.20
N LEU A 41 7.88 -4.86 -9.31
CA LEU A 41 8.14 -3.75 -10.20
C LEU A 41 7.77 -4.16 -11.62
N THR A 42 7.28 -3.20 -12.37
CA THR A 42 7.01 -3.42 -13.77
C THR A 42 7.33 -2.13 -14.51
N TYR A 43 7.38 -2.21 -15.83
CA TYR A 43 7.70 -1.06 -16.65
C TYR A 43 6.51 -0.81 -17.56
N ASP A 44 5.99 0.40 -17.55
CA ASP A 44 4.79 0.70 -18.32
C ASP A 44 5.08 1.33 -19.67
N GLY A 45 6.33 1.34 -20.07
CA GLY A 45 6.74 1.95 -21.34
C GLY A 45 7.38 3.30 -21.16
N GLU A 46 7.25 3.89 -19.98
CA GLU A 46 7.85 5.18 -19.70
C GLU A 46 8.57 5.22 -18.38
N GLN A 47 8.10 4.48 -17.40
CA GLN A 47 8.72 4.51 -16.09
C GLN A 47 8.46 3.21 -15.37
N VAL A 48 9.24 2.99 -14.35
CA VAL A 48 9.08 1.81 -13.51
C VAL A 48 7.94 2.06 -12.55
N ILE A 49 7.03 1.10 -12.49
CA ILE A 49 5.89 1.17 -11.58
C ILE A 49 6.11 0.14 -10.48
N ALA A 50 5.98 0.60 -9.26
CA ALA A 50 6.16 -0.26 -8.09
C ALA A 50 4.82 -0.64 -7.52
N ALA A 51 4.75 -1.81 -6.91
CA ALA A 51 3.55 -2.28 -6.26
C ALA A 51 3.92 -2.96 -4.96
N GLN A 52 3.16 -2.71 -3.93
CA GLN A 52 3.38 -3.35 -2.64
C GLN A 52 2.03 -3.58 -1.97
N ALA A 53 1.77 -4.84 -1.64
CA ALA A 53 0.56 -5.16 -0.91
C ALA A 53 0.79 -4.94 0.58
N VAL A 54 -0.22 -4.42 1.24
CA VAL A 54 -0.18 -4.25 2.69
C VAL A 54 -1.49 -4.77 3.24
N VAL A 55 -1.44 -5.31 4.44
CA VAL A 55 -2.63 -5.81 5.12
C VAL A 55 -2.68 -5.21 6.49
N ARG A 56 -3.87 -4.93 6.97
CA ARG A 56 -4.05 -4.45 8.31
C ARG A 56 -4.44 -5.60 9.20
N ARG A 57 -3.68 -5.80 10.25
CA ARG A 57 -3.97 -6.86 11.16
C ARG A 57 -4.90 -6.32 12.20
N ASP A 58 -6.14 -6.73 12.15
CA ASP A 58 -7.09 -6.27 13.11
C ASP A 58 -6.89 -7.04 14.33
N SER A 59 -6.63 -6.40 15.32
CA SER A 59 -6.37 -7.11 16.47
C SER A 59 -7.55 -7.65 17.12
N ASP A 60 -8.39 -7.54 16.88
CA ASP A 60 -9.37 -8.07 17.50
C ASP A 60 -9.70 -9.17 17.33
N GLU A 61 -9.21 -9.35 17.09
CA GLU A 61 -9.38 -10.11 16.94
C GLU A 61 -9.37 -10.43 17.28
#